data_3714f51946b54ffb828fa96fdf27ee85
#
_entry.id   3714f51946b54ffb828fa96fdf27ee85
#
_cell.length_a   1.000
_cell.length_b   1.000
_cell.length_c   1.000
_cell.angle_alpha   90.00
_cell.angle_beta   90.00
_cell.angle_gamma   90.00
#
_symmetry.space_group_name_H-M   'P 1'
#
loop_
_entity.id
_entity.type
_entity.pdbx_description
1 polymer ?
#
loop_
_entity_poly.entity_id
_entity_poly.type
_entity_poly.pdbx_seq_one_letter_code
_entity_poly.pdbx_strand_id
1 'polypeptide(L)'
;MARQDARETIFSGISCPDCRHCQLSLIPWPEVAVLDFSGKHKKAALPTLETCIEPFLADLGHLERLRPHTLRAYRYELAAAAADPRFQRPLSALDHRDLEAWIVRGKTATSTVGRRIATFRHFFAWAIRHGLCTRSPLAELAPLRGRRTLPRPIREQHEQHALDVAIASAPPPYRLIFTLLRETGMRAGEVLDLRWGDVMLDQGREALRIREAKNGAERTVILGPTATPRSVRGLHAARRARGRAVPAAHEVVFLSNRGTRVSYDAVHYQWARLCQAAGLVDEAGAPRYTPHQLRHTRGSELIAQGQRVEIGQRVLGHRDIRSTLGYAELQDAQVRAALEGTAPRWDVPSQRGPANGET
;
A
#
# COMPACT_ATOMS: atom_id res chain seq x y z
N MET A 1 20.89 15.55 -57.92
CA MET A 1 19.67 16.27 -57.45
C MET A 1 18.64 15.22 -57.02
N ALA A 2 17.99 15.38 -55.90
CA ALA A 2 17.00 14.54 -55.24
C ALA A 2 17.54 13.51 -54.23
N ARG A 3 17.85 13.98 -53.03
CA ARG A 3 17.81 13.25 -51.72
C ARG A 3 17.95 14.25 -50.55
N GLN A 4 16.97 15.12 -50.43
CA GLN A 4 16.76 15.96 -49.26
C GLN A 4 15.27 16.30 -49.27
N ASP A 5 14.45 15.53 -48.56
CA ASP A 5 13.07 15.91 -48.17
C ASP A 5 12.32 14.68 -47.66
N ALA A 6 12.79 14.14 -46.52
CA ALA A 6 12.03 13.10 -45.84
C ALA A 6 12.19 13.16 -44.30
N ARG A 7 12.52 14.33 -43.73
CA ARG A 7 12.68 14.50 -42.26
C ARG A 7 11.91 15.61 -41.59
N GLU A 8 11.07 16.34 -42.32
CA GLU A 8 10.32 17.48 -41.75
C GLU A 8 8.80 17.30 -41.63
N THR A 9 8.23 16.12 -41.81
CA THR A 9 6.78 15.99 -41.89
C THR A 9 6.18 15.09 -40.83
N ILE A 10 6.74 14.97 -39.61
CA ILE A 10 6.11 14.21 -38.53
C ILE A 10 5.80 15.04 -37.25
N PHE A 11 6.12 16.35 -37.22
CA PHE A 11 5.85 17.17 -36.03
C PHE A 11 5.05 18.44 -36.30
N SER A 12 4.08 18.40 -37.19
CA SER A 12 3.09 19.49 -37.35
C SER A 12 1.69 18.97 -37.07
N GLY A 13 1.25 19.13 -35.86
CA GLY A 13 -0.18 18.95 -35.59
C GLY A 13 -0.53 18.40 -34.22
N ILE A 14 -0.25 19.11 -33.13
CA ILE A 14 -1.10 19.22 -31.95
C ILE A 14 -0.69 20.53 -31.27
N SER A 15 -1.16 21.66 -31.74
CA SER A 15 -1.21 22.88 -30.97
C SER A 15 -2.59 22.96 -30.33
N CYS A 16 -2.68 22.88 -29.01
CA CYS A 16 -3.86 23.19 -28.25
C CYS A 16 -3.85 24.71 -28.00
N PRO A 17 -4.79 25.52 -28.55
CA PRO A 17 -4.76 26.99 -28.44
C PRO A 17 -5.08 27.51 -27.02
N ASP A 18 -5.63 26.71 -26.12
CA ASP A 18 -6.29 27.20 -24.90
C ASP A 18 -5.73 26.68 -23.56
N CYS A 19 -4.61 25.98 -23.53
CA CYS A 19 -4.10 25.52 -22.24
C CYS A 19 -2.76 26.19 -21.88
N ARG A 20 -2.80 27.07 -20.87
CA ARG A 20 -1.61 27.68 -20.25
C ARG A 20 -0.65 26.66 -19.59
N HIS A 21 -0.98 25.37 -19.63
CA HIS A 21 -0.19 24.28 -19.04
C HIS A 21 0.69 23.54 -20.04
N CYS A 22 0.54 23.73 -21.34
CA CYS A 22 1.35 23.07 -22.36
C CYS A 22 2.76 23.67 -22.53
N GLN A 23 3.07 24.78 -21.89
CA GLN A 23 4.39 25.43 -21.98
C GLN A 23 5.44 24.92 -20.97
N LEU A 24 5.09 23.99 -20.08
CA LEU A 24 6.00 23.49 -19.05
C LEU A 24 6.50 22.05 -19.27
N SER A 25 6.21 21.41 -20.39
CA SER A 25 6.55 20.00 -20.60
C SER A 25 7.72 19.71 -21.52
N LEU A 26 8.49 20.71 -21.87
CA LEU A 26 9.76 20.55 -22.54
C LEU A 26 10.86 21.06 -21.60
N ILE A 27 11.15 20.31 -20.52
CA ILE A 27 12.53 20.28 -20.07
C ILE A 27 13.24 19.52 -21.19
N PRO A 28 14.03 20.21 -22.05
CA PRO A 28 14.80 19.48 -23.01
C PRO A 28 15.67 18.54 -22.18
N TRP A 29 15.57 17.25 -22.43
CA TRP A 29 16.66 16.35 -22.12
C TRP A 29 17.92 17.08 -22.53
N PRO A 30 18.93 17.29 -21.69
CA PRO A 30 20.12 17.94 -22.11
C PRO A 30 20.57 17.21 -23.37
N GLU A 31 20.40 17.86 -24.53
CA GLU A 31 21.17 17.49 -25.69
C GLU A 31 22.61 17.51 -25.20
N VAL A 32 23.15 16.33 -24.93
CA VAL A 32 24.58 16.17 -24.65
C VAL A 32 25.32 16.27 -26.00
N ALA A 33 24.98 17.31 -26.72
CA ALA A 33 25.87 17.95 -27.66
C ALA A 33 26.50 19.13 -26.90
N VAL A 34 27.45 18.84 -26.03
CA VAL A 34 28.42 19.82 -25.63
C VAL A 34 29.23 20.09 -26.88
N LEU A 35 28.81 21.09 -27.66
CA LEU A 35 29.65 21.73 -28.63
C LEU A 35 30.78 22.39 -27.84
N ASP A 36 31.88 21.68 -27.71
CA ASP A 36 33.14 22.31 -27.39
C ASP A 36 33.41 23.30 -28.53
N PHE A 37 33.70 24.55 -28.18
CA PHE A 37 34.09 25.62 -29.15
C PHE A 37 35.31 25.26 -30.02
N SER A 38 35.88 24.06 -29.85
CA SER A 38 36.97 23.51 -30.66
C SER A 38 36.52 22.60 -31.80
N GLY A 39 35.21 22.44 -32.06
CA GLY A 39 34.68 21.67 -33.22
C GLY A 39 34.91 20.17 -33.19
N LYS A 40 35.32 19.59 -32.04
CA LYS A 40 35.46 18.13 -31.87
C LYS A 40 34.16 17.55 -31.30
N HIS A 41 33.48 16.73 -32.08
CA HIS A 41 32.34 15.94 -31.62
C HIS A 41 32.77 15.05 -30.43
N LYS A 42 32.50 15.47 -29.21
CA LYS A 42 32.58 14.59 -28.06
C LYS A 42 31.44 13.56 -28.22
N LYS A 43 31.81 12.30 -28.41
CA LYS A 43 30.84 11.20 -28.51
C LYS A 43 29.96 11.24 -27.24
N ALA A 44 28.69 11.61 -27.38
CA ALA A 44 27.77 11.67 -26.24
C ALA A 44 27.78 10.30 -25.57
N ALA A 45 28.00 10.27 -24.27
CA ALA A 45 27.94 9.01 -23.51
C ALA A 45 26.52 8.45 -23.61
N LEU A 46 26.39 7.19 -24.02
CA LEU A 46 25.10 6.54 -24.11
C LEU A 46 24.46 6.46 -22.72
N PRO A 47 23.14 6.69 -22.59
CA PRO A 47 22.46 6.69 -21.30
C PRO A 47 22.56 5.32 -20.61
N THR A 48 22.95 5.34 -19.34
CA THR A 48 23.01 4.17 -18.46
C THR A 48 21.84 4.20 -17.47
N LEU A 49 21.60 3.10 -16.75
CA LEU A 49 20.56 3.06 -15.72
C LEU A 49 20.79 4.17 -14.68
N GLU A 50 22.03 4.34 -14.21
CA GLU A 50 22.40 5.32 -13.18
C GLU A 50 22.07 6.75 -13.61
N THR A 51 22.47 7.15 -14.81
CA THR A 51 22.25 8.51 -15.31
C THR A 51 20.78 8.85 -15.52
N CYS A 52 19.91 7.83 -15.64
CA CYS A 52 18.49 7.98 -15.92
C CYS A 52 17.59 7.96 -14.67
N ILE A 53 18.12 7.61 -13.48
CA ILE A 53 17.30 7.47 -12.27
C ILE A 53 16.62 8.78 -11.88
N GLU A 54 17.37 9.86 -11.72
CA GLU A 54 16.83 11.13 -11.25
C GLU A 54 15.86 11.79 -12.25
N PRO A 55 16.17 11.85 -13.56
CA PRO A 55 15.19 12.31 -14.55
C PRO A 55 13.89 11.51 -14.54
N PHE A 56 13.97 10.18 -14.47
CA PHE A 56 12.80 9.31 -14.36
C PHE A 56 11.95 9.63 -13.12
N LEU A 57 12.57 9.78 -11.96
CA LEU A 57 11.87 10.06 -10.71
C LEU A 57 11.25 11.46 -10.69
N ALA A 58 11.91 12.43 -11.31
CA ALA A 58 11.40 13.78 -11.47
C ALA A 58 10.12 13.78 -12.33
N ASP A 59 10.13 13.13 -13.48
CA ASP A 59 8.97 13.02 -14.35
C ASP A 59 7.80 12.29 -13.68
N LEU A 60 8.06 11.19 -13.00
CA LEU A 60 7.01 10.48 -12.25
C LEU A 60 6.42 11.33 -11.12
N GLY A 61 7.24 12.12 -10.45
CA GLY A 61 6.79 13.03 -9.40
C GLY A 61 5.88 14.13 -9.94
N HIS A 62 6.19 14.68 -11.10
CA HIS A 62 5.44 15.76 -11.72
C HIS A 62 4.22 15.28 -12.50
N LEU A 63 4.37 14.29 -13.38
CA LEU A 63 3.33 13.87 -14.31
C LEU A 63 2.34 12.88 -13.66
N GLU A 64 2.84 11.88 -12.95
CA GLU A 64 2.00 10.82 -12.39
C GLU A 64 1.58 11.07 -10.93
N ARG A 65 2.02 12.16 -10.32
CA ARG A 65 1.73 12.53 -8.92
C ARG A 65 1.92 11.38 -7.94
N LEU A 66 2.97 10.57 -8.16
CA LEU A 66 3.25 9.44 -7.29
C LEU A 66 3.65 9.91 -5.89
N ARG A 67 3.24 9.13 -4.89
CA ARG A 67 3.54 9.47 -3.49
C ARG A 67 5.04 9.40 -3.21
N PRO A 68 5.57 10.26 -2.33
CA PRO A 68 7.00 10.30 -2.00
C PRO A 68 7.59 8.94 -1.58
N HIS A 69 6.83 8.08 -0.90
CA HIS A 69 7.31 6.75 -0.53
C HIS A 69 7.45 5.80 -1.72
N THR A 70 6.62 5.93 -2.76
CA THR A 70 6.73 5.14 -3.98
C THR A 70 7.98 5.56 -4.76
N LEU A 71 8.21 6.87 -4.88
CA LEU A 71 9.43 7.40 -5.52
C LEU A 71 10.70 6.95 -4.77
N ARG A 72 10.68 6.97 -3.42
CA ARG A 72 11.81 6.44 -2.62
C ARG A 72 12.04 4.95 -2.85
N ALA A 73 10.98 4.16 -2.95
CA ALA A 73 11.09 2.73 -3.23
C ALA A 73 11.68 2.48 -4.63
N TYR A 74 11.25 3.22 -5.63
CA TYR A 74 11.80 3.13 -6.99
C TYR A 74 13.27 3.55 -7.03
N ARG A 75 13.61 4.69 -6.39
CA ARG A 75 15.01 5.12 -6.25
C ARG A 75 15.88 4.04 -5.64
N TYR A 76 15.45 3.45 -4.53
CA TYR A 76 16.19 2.40 -3.85
C TYR A 76 16.43 1.17 -4.74
N GLU A 77 15.39 0.67 -5.42
CA GLU A 77 15.51 -0.49 -6.30
C GLU A 77 16.40 -0.21 -7.52
N LEU A 78 16.23 0.96 -8.16
CA LEU A 78 17.02 1.32 -9.34
C LEU A 78 18.48 1.62 -8.99
N ALA A 79 18.75 2.32 -7.89
CA ALA A 79 20.10 2.56 -7.40
C ALA A 79 20.83 1.26 -7.03
N ALA A 80 20.11 0.33 -6.36
CA ALA A 80 20.66 -0.98 -6.05
C ALA A 80 20.94 -1.82 -7.31
N ALA A 81 20.19 -1.62 -8.38
CA ALA A 81 20.47 -2.25 -9.67
C ALA A 81 21.64 -1.57 -10.41
N ALA A 82 21.70 -0.24 -10.42
CA ALA A 82 22.76 0.50 -11.07
C ALA A 82 24.15 0.19 -10.46
N ALA A 83 24.20 -0.16 -9.19
CA ALA A 83 25.44 -0.62 -8.52
C ALA A 83 25.92 -2.01 -8.99
N ASP A 84 25.07 -2.78 -9.67
CA ASP A 84 25.45 -4.09 -10.20
C ASP A 84 26.18 -3.93 -11.53
N PRO A 85 27.34 -4.57 -11.76
CA PRO A 85 28.14 -4.41 -12.97
C PRO A 85 27.39 -4.66 -14.28
N ARG A 86 26.34 -5.50 -14.25
CA ARG A 86 25.47 -5.77 -15.41
C ARG A 86 24.78 -4.54 -15.94
N PHE A 87 24.46 -3.56 -15.09
CA PHE A 87 23.74 -2.33 -15.45
C PHE A 87 24.63 -1.11 -15.71
N GLN A 88 25.96 -1.27 -15.61
CA GLN A 88 26.92 -0.17 -15.89
C GLN A 88 27.14 0.09 -17.39
N ARG A 89 26.40 -0.59 -18.25
CA ARG A 89 26.43 -0.45 -19.71
C ARG A 89 25.20 0.33 -20.20
N PRO A 90 25.19 0.78 -21.48
CA PRO A 90 24.06 1.52 -22.03
C PRO A 90 22.73 0.79 -21.91
N LEU A 91 21.63 1.54 -21.70
CA LEU A 91 20.28 0.97 -21.61
C LEU A 91 19.91 0.10 -22.82
N SER A 92 20.36 0.49 -24.02
CA SER A 92 20.13 -0.25 -25.26
C SER A 92 20.83 -1.61 -25.32
N ALA A 93 21.84 -1.83 -24.47
CA ALA A 93 22.61 -3.07 -24.38
C ALA A 93 22.11 -4.02 -23.29
N LEU A 94 21.11 -3.61 -22.50
CA LEU A 94 20.50 -4.45 -21.47
C LEU A 94 19.53 -5.43 -22.12
N ASP A 95 19.58 -6.68 -21.69
CA ASP A 95 18.68 -7.74 -22.15
C ASP A 95 17.82 -8.32 -21.01
N HIS A 96 16.93 -9.26 -21.36
CA HIS A 96 16.04 -9.88 -20.39
C HIS A 96 16.80 -10.71 -19.34
N ARG A 97 17.96 -11.30 -19.68
CA ARG A 97 18.75 -12.14 -18.77
C ARG A 97 19.39 -11.31 -17.66
N ASP A 98 19.83 -10.09 -17.98
CA ASP A 98 20.37 -9.16 -16.99
C ASP A 98 19.33 -8.81 -15.93
N LEU A 99 18.12 -8.47 -16.38
CA LEU A 99 17.01 -8.13 -15.49
C LEU A 99 16.54 -9.34 -14.69
N GLU A 100 16.36 -10.48 -15.33
CA GLU A 100 15.91 -11.70 -14.67
C GLU A 100 16.89 -12.08 -13.55
N ALA A 101 18.18 -12.17 -13.85
CA ALA A 101 19.19 -12.52 -12.87
C ALA A 101 19.24 -11.55 -11.70
N TRP A 102 18.98 -10.25 -11.93
CA TRP A 102 18.91 -9.26 -10.85
C TRP A 102 17.61 -9.34 -10.06
N ILE A 103 16.47 -9.48 -10.74
CA ILE A 103 15.13 -9.52 -10.14
C ILE A 103 15.00 -10.69 -9.16
N VAL A 104 15.53 -11.87 -9.52
CA VAL A 104 15.42 -13.10 -8.71
C VAL A 104 16.61 -13.33 -7.79
N ARG A 105 17.60 -12.42 -7.76
CA ARG A 105 18.82 -12.62 -6.96
C ARG A 105 18.51 -12.84 -5.48
N GLY A 106 19.16 -13.83 -4.89
CA GLY A 106 19.05 -14.20 -3.48
C GLY A 106 17.72 -14.90 -3.14
N LYS A 107 17.52 -15.22 -1.87
CA LYS A 107 16.25 -15.76 -1.36
C LYS A 107 15.21 -14.65 -1.30
N THR A 108 14.62 -14.29 -2.42
CA THR A 108 13.72 -13.14 -2.54
C THR A 108 12.27 -13.59 -2.52
N ALA A 109 11.46 -12.97 -1.64
CA ALA A 109 10.03 -13.22 -1.58
C ALA A 109 9.34 -12.82 -2.89
N THR A 110 8.31 -13.56 -3.31
CA THR A 110 7.53 -13.31 -4.54
C THR A 110 7.00 -11.88 -4.63
N SER A 111 6.62 -11.28 -3.49
CA SER A 111 6.17 -9.87 -3.42
C SER A 111 7.28 -8.88 -3.77
N THR A 112 8.52 -9.16 -3.36
CA THR A 112 9.68 -8.33 -3.70
C THR A 112 10.03 -8.47 -5.18
N VAL A 113 9.98 -9.67 -5.73
CA VAL A 113 10.14 -9.93 -7.17
C VAL A 113 9.10 -9.14 -7.96
N GLY A 114 7.82 -9.21 -7.56
CA GLY A 114 6.74 -8.45 -8.19
C GLY A 114 6.96 -6.94 -8.15
N ARG A 115 7.46 -6.41 -7.02
CA ARG A 115 7.79 -4.99 -6.89
C ARG A 115 8.95 -4.58 -7.79
N ARG A 116 10.02 -5.37 -7.87
CA ARG A 116 11.16 -5.12 -8.77
C ARG A 116 10.71 -5.06 -10.23
N ILE A 117 9.91 -6.05 -10.67
CA ILE A 117 9.34 -6.07 -12.03
C ILE A 117 8.50 -4.81 -12.28
N ALA A 118 7.64 -4.40 -11.33
CA ALA A 118 6.84 -3.19 -11.48
C ALA A 118 7.72 -1.95 -11.64
N THR A 119 8.78 -1.80 -10.82
CA THR A 119 9.72 -0.69 -10.90
C THR A 119 10.38 -0.60 -12.28
N PHE A 120 10.95 -1.71 -12.77
CA PHE A 120 11.58 -1.73 -14.09
C PHE A 120 10.58 -1.56 -15.24
N ARG A 121 9.34 -2.05 -15.10
CA ARG A 121 8.30 -1.82 -16.12
C ARG A 121 7.99 -0.32 -16.26
N HIS A 122 7.84 0.40 -15.16
CA HIS A 122 7.65 1.85 -15.20
C HIS A 122 8.87 2.56 -15.77
N PHE A 123 10.08 2.16 -15.35
CA PHE A 123 11.32 2.75 -15.84
C PHE A 123 11.50 2.56 -17.35
N PHE A 124 11.39 1.36 -17.87
CA PHE A 124 11.58 1.11 -19.31
C PHE A 124 10.43 1.68 -20.16
N ALA A 125 9.21 1.75 -19.66
CA ALA A 125 8.14 2.47 -20.34
C ALA A 125 8.44 3.96 -20.46
N TRP A 126 9.02 4.57 -19.43
CA TRP A 126 9.51 5.94 -19.48
C TRP A 126 10.71 6.08 -20.45
N ALA A 127 11.70 5.22 -20.36
CA ALA A 127 12.88 5.25 -21.20
C ALA A 127 12.54 5.13 -22.71
N ILE A 128 11.55 4.29 -23.07
CA ILE A 128 11.06 4.18 -24.45
C ILE A 128 10.38 5.47 -24.89
N ARG A 129 9.51 6.08 -24.06
CA ARG A 129 8.85 7.37 -24.37
C ARG A 129 9.86 8.49 -24.64
N HIS A 130 11.00 8.46 -23.97
CA HIS A 130 12.08 9.44 -24.13
C HIS A 130 13.13 9.04 -25.17
N GLY A 131 12.91 7.97 -25.94
CA GLY A 131 13.82 7.55 -27.01
C GLY A 131 15.19 7.01 -26.54
N LEU A 132 15.32 6.66 -25.24
CA LEU A 132 16.58 6.17 -24.63
C LEU A 132 16.82 4.68 -24.95
N CYS A 133 15.79 3.95 -25.27
CA CYS A 133 15.84 2.58 -25.78
C CYS A 133 14.61 2.32 -26.66
N THR A 134 14.70 1.33 -27.54
CA THR A 134 13.63 1.00 -28.51
C THR A 134 12.69 -0.09 -28.01
N ARG A 135 13.13 -0.90 -27.07
CA ARG A 135 12.35 -2.02 -26.50
C ARG A 135 12.61 -2.18 -25.02
N SER A 136 11.64 -2.75 -24.32
CA SER A 136 11.79 -3.11 -22.92
C SER A 136 12.35 -4.54 -22.80
N PRO A 137 13.44 -4.76 -22.08
CA PRO A 137 13.94 -6.09 -21.78
C PRO A 137 12.92 -6.96 -21.00
N LEU A 138 11.93 -6.34 -20.36
CA LEU A 138 10.86 -7.04 -19.64
C LEU A 138 9.82 -7.68 -20.56
N ALA A 139 9.78 -7.33 -21.84
CA ALA A 139 8.81 -7.90 -22.78
C ALA A 139 8.94 -9.43 -22.93
N GLU A 140 10.14 -9.94 -22.73
CA GLU A 140 10.45 -11.39 -22.82
C GLU A 140 10.29 -12.13 -21.48
N LEU A 141 10.06 -11.38 -20.36
CA LEU A 141 9.85 -11.99 -19.05
C LEU A 141 8.42 -12.54 -18.93
N ALA A 142 8.31 -13.81 -18.54
CA ALA A 142 7.02 -14.41 -18.27
C ALA A 142 6.27 -13.63 -17.16
N PRO A 143 4.94 -13.44 -17.30
CA PRO A 143 4.14 -12.81 -16.28
C PRO A 143 4.25 -13.58 -14.95
N LEU A 144 4.58 -12.90 -13.86
CA LEU A 144 4.49 -13.53 -12.54
C LEU A 144 3.03 -13.89 -12.26
N ARG A 145 2.75 -15.15 -12.12
CA ARG A 145 1.49 -15.62 -11.55
C ARG A 145 1.55 -15.38 -10.04
N GLY A 146 1.16 -14.18 -9.61
CA GLY A 146 1.07 -13.85 -8.18
C GLY A 146 0.00 -14.72 -7.53
N ARG A 147 0.39 -15.58 -6.59
CA ARG A 147 -0.58 -16.18 -5.66
C ARG A 147 -1.16 -15.04 -4.82
N ARG A 148 -2.48 -14.87 -4.86
CA ARG A 148 -3.20 -13.99 -3.96
C ARG A 148 -2.94 -14.48 -2.52
N THR A 149 -2.29 -13.66 -1.71
CA THR A 149 -2.13 -13.97 -0.28
C THR A 149 -3.42 -13.58 0.44
N LEU A 150 -4.01 -14.53 1.14
CA LEU A 150 -5.15 -14.28 2.01
C LEU A 150 -4.72 -13.37 3.18
N PRO A 151 -5.65 -12.58 3.75
CA PRO A 151 -5.42 -11.85 4.97
C PRO A 151 -4.90 -12.79 6.07
N ARG A 152 -4.01 -12.28 6.91
CA ARG A 152 -3.42 -13.04 8.03
C ARG A 152 -3.83 -12.39 9.35
N PRO A 153 -5.05 -12.63 9.84
CA PRO A 153 -5.47 -12.14 11.14
C PRO A 153 -4.72 -12.88 12.27
N ILE A 154 -4.64 -12.27 13.42
CA ILE A 154 -4.25 -12.95 14.65
C ILE A 154 -5.47 -13.75 15.06
N ARG A 155 -5.39 -15.08 14.99
CA ARG A 155 -6.56 -15.97 15.18
C ARG A 155 -6.76 -16.37 16.63
N GLU A 156 -5.66 -16.62 17.32
CA GLU A 156 -5.68 -17.14 18.67
C GLU A 156 -6.16 -16.07 19.66
N GLN A 157 -7.23 -16.36 20.39
CA GLN A 157 -7.85 -15.41 21.31
C GLN A 157 -6.91 -15.01 22.45
N HIS A 158 -6.08 -15.94 22.95
CA HIS A 158 -5.10 -15.64 23.98
C HIS A 158 -4.01 -14.69 23.49
N GLU A 159 -3.57 -14.78 22.21
CA GLU A 159 -2.60 -13.88 21.61
C GLU A 159 -3.19 -12.49 21.39
N GLN A 160 -4.46 -12.40 20.97
CA GLN A 160 -5.18 -11.13 20.87
C GLN A 160 -5.26 -10.46 22.23
N HIS A 161 -5.59 -11.22 23.27
CA HIS A 161 -5.67 -10.71 24.64
C HIS A 161 -4.31 -10.23 25.15
N ALA A 162 -3.24 -11.02 24.98
CA ALA A 162 -1.88 -10.63 25.36
C ALA A 162 -1.45 -9.33 24.68
N LEU A 163 -1.79 -9.19 23.39
CA LEU A 163 -1.50 -7.97 22.63
C LEU A 163 -2.31 -6.77 23.12
N ASP A 164 -3.60 -6.96 23.43
CA ASP A 164 -4.47 -5.90 23.96
C ASP A 164 -3.97 -5.39 25.33
N VAL A 165 -3.46 -6.29 26.18
CA VAL A 165 -2.80 -5.93 27.46
C VAL A 165 -1.52 -5.14 27.21
N ALA A 166 -0.67 -5.60 26.28
CA ALA A 166 0.56 -4.90 25.93
C ALA A 166 0.28 -3.51 25.33
N ILE A 167 -0.74 -3.38 24.48
CA ILE A 167 -1.17 -2.08 23.93
C ILE A 167 -1.63 -1.13 25.06
N ALA A 168 -2.39 -1.64 26.03
CA ALA A 168 -2.85 -0.84 27.17
C ALA A 168 -1.69 -0.31 28.02
N SER A 169 -0.58 -1.01 28.07
CA SER A 169 0.64 -0.66 28.81
C SER A 169 1.63 0.18 28.00
N ALA A 170 1.38 0.41 26.70
CA ALA A 170 2.30 1.16 25.84
C ALA A 170 2.42 2.62 26.27
N PRO A 171 3.60 3.23 26.10
CA PRO A 171 3.77 4.65 26.42
C PRO A 171 3.01 5.55 25.41
N PRO A 172 2.58 6.77 25.82
CA PRO A 172 2.09 7.78 24.89
C PRO A 172 3.18 8.18 23.87
N PRO A 173 2.83 8.50 22.62
CA PRO A 173 1.49 8.45 22.02
C PRO A 173 1.12 7.07 21.47
N TYR A 174 1.99 6.07 21.56
CA TYR A 174 1.87 4.77 20.91
C TYR A 174 0.66 3.95 21.40
N ARG A 175 0.30 4.06 22.68
CA ARG A 175 -0.92 3.44 23.19
C ARG A 175 -2.13 3.80 22.34
N LEU A 176 -2.36 5.09 22.12
CA LEU A 176 -3.51 5.55 21.34
C LEU A 176 -3.39 5.18 19.86
N ILE A 177 -2.18 5.24 19.28
CA ILE A 177 -1.92 4.80 17.90
C ILE A 177 -2.35 3.36 17.72
N PHE A 178 -1.85 2.44 18.57
CA PHE A 178 -2.19 1.01 18.45
C PHE A 178 -3.64 0.72 18.81
N THR A 179 -4.23 1.44 19.76
CA THR A 179 -5.66 1.35 20.06
C THR A 179 -6.51 1.70 18.84
N LEU A 180 -6.21 2.79 18.15
CA LEU A 180 -6.91 3.17 16.92
C LEU A 180 -6.75 2.10 15.83
N LEU A 181 -5.53 1.60 15.61
CA LEU A 181 -5.30 0.52 14.66
C LEU A 181 -6.12 -0.73 14.98
N ARG A 182 -6.17 -1.12 16.27
CA ARG A 182 -6.87 -2.33 16.76
C ARG A 182 -8.39 -2.21 16.66
N GLU A 183 -8.95 -1.07 17.08
CA GLU A 183 -10.40 -0.88 17.16
C GLU A 183 -11.02 -0.49 15.81
N THR A 184 -10.31 0.31 14.99
CA THR A 184 -10.87 0.83 13.74
C THR A 184 -10.42 0.09 12.49
N GLY A 185 -9.31 -0.62 12.55
CA GLY A 185 -8.68 -1.23 11.39
C GLY A 185 -8.10 -0.23 10.38
N MET A 186 -7.85 1.03 10.76
CA MET A 186 -7.19 2.03 9.93
C MET A 186 -5.78 1.58 9.52
N ARG A 187 -5.24 2.15 8.44
CA ARG A 187 -3.82 1.96 8.09
C ARG A 187 -2.94 2.80 8.99
N ALA A 188 -1.75 2.32 9.33
CA ALA A 188 -0.83 3.07 10.20
C ALA A 188 -0.51 4.47 9.65
N GLY A 189 -0.30 4.61 8.34
CA GLY A 189 -0.11 5.92 7.71
C GLY A 189 -1.32 6.85 7.89
N GLU A 190 -2.55 6.33 7.78
CA GLU A 190 -3.77 7.11 7.99
C GLU A 190 -3.89 7.62 9.43
N VAL A 191 -3.56 6.77 10.41
CA VAL A 191 -3.54 7.18 11.83
C VAL A 191 -2.48 8.26 12.07
N LEU A 192 -1.28 8.07 11.55
CA LEU A 192 -0.19 9.03 11.74
C LEU A 192 -0.41 10.38 11.04
N ASP A 193 -1.21 10.41 9.97
CA ASP A 193 -1.53 11.62 9.22
C ASP A 193 -2.75 12.37 9.77
N LEU A 194 -3.42 11.84 10.81
CA LEU A 194 -4.56 12.50 11.44
C LEU A 194 -4.18 13.90 11.96
N ARG A 195 -5.03 14.86 11.65
CA ARG A 195 -4.97 16.21 12.20
C ARG A 195 -6.15 16.48 13.12
N TRP A 196 -6.05 17.43 14.00
CA TRP A 196 -7.14 17.74 14.92
C TRP A 196 -8.42 18.19 14.23
N GLY A 197 -8.31 18.85 13.07
CA GLY A 197 -9.47 19.19 12.24
C GLY A 197 -10.17 17.99 11.58
N ASP A 198 -9.58 16.79 11.67
CA ASP A 198 -10.16 15.54 11.17
C ASP A 198 -10.79 14.70 12.29
N VAL A 199 -10.72 15.15 13.53
CA VAL A 199 -11.18 14.43 14.72
C VAL A 199 -12.46 15.07 15.23
N MET A 200 -13.58 14.43 14.97
CA MET A 200 -14.89 14.79 15.48
C MET A 200 -15.16 14.00 16.76
N LEU A 201 -15.41 14.68 17.88
CA LEU A 201 -15.64 14.05 19.18
C LEU A 201 -16.96 14.50 19.82
N ASP A 202 -17.87 15.07 19.03
CA ASP A 202 -19.21 15.43 19.50
C ASP A 202 -19.99 14.15 19.80
N GLN A 203 -20.68 14.14 20.93
CA GLN A 203 -21.40 12.98 21.42
C GLN A 203 -22.41 12.45 20.38
N GLY A 204 -22.28 11.16 20.03
CA GLY A 204 -23.11 10.49 19.03
C GLY A 204 -22.74 10.78 17.58
N ARG A 205 -21.69 11.59 17.35
CA ARG A 205 -21.16 11.92 16.02
C ARG A 205 -19.66 11.69 15.91
N GLU A 206 -19.10 10.89 16.84
CA GLU A 206 -17.66 10.64 16.90
C GLU A 206 -17.18 9.98 15.62
N ALA A 207 -16.23 10.61 14.96
CA ALA A 207 -15.70 10.14 13.69
C ALA A 207 -14.29 10.68 13.41
N LEU A 208 -13.59 10.01 12.50
CA LEU A 208 -12.30 10.44 11.97
C LEU A 208 -12.42 10.60 10.46
N ARG A 209 -12.03 11.77 9.95
CA ARG A 209 -11.96 12.01 8.51
C ARG A 209 -10.59 11.65 7.98
N ILE A 210 -10.53 10.79 6.98
CA ILE A 210 -9.30 10.41 6.29
C ILE A 210 -9.27 11.16 4.97
N ARG A 211 -8.44 12.20 4.87
CA ARG A 211 -8.37 13.10 3.70
C ARG A 211 -7.71 12.43 2.51
N GLU A 212 -6.65 11.66 2.75
CA GLU A 212 -5.87 11.03 1.69
C GLU A 212 -5.79 9.52 1.91
N ALA A 213 -6.84 8.78 1.54
CA ALA A 213 -6.70 7.34 1.43
C ALA A 213 -5.68 6.98 0.33
N LYS A 214 -5.05 5.80 0.41
CA LYS A 214 -4.03 5.31 -0.55
C LYS A 214 -4.43 5.48 -2.04
N ASN A 215 -5.72 5.69 -2.31
CA ASN A 215 -6.32 5.80 -3.64
C ASN A 215 -7.00 7.16 -3.90
N GLY A 216 -6.67 8.21 -3.13
CA GLY A 216 -7.15 9.57 -3.35
C GLY A 216 -8.59 9.87 -2.90
N ALA A 217 -9.35 8.88 -2.43
CA ALA A 217 -10.72 9.11 -1.96
C ALA A 217 -10.74 9.45 -0.46
N GLU A 218 -11.45 10.52 -0.08
CA GLU A 218 -11.79 10.79 1.31
C GLU A 218 -12.74 9.72 1.84
N ARG A 219 -12.60 9.39 3.12
CA ARG A 219 -13.57 8.57 3.84
C ARG A 219 -13.67 8.96 5.30
N THR A 220 -14.81 8.67 5.89
CA THR A 220 -15.07 8.84 7.31
C THR A 220 -15.03 7.48 8.01
N VAL A 221 -14.26 7.39 9.07
CA VAL A 221 -14.26 6.26 10.01
C VAL A 221 -15.17 6.64 11.17
N ILE A 222 -16.34 6.00 11.25
CA ILE A 222 -17.28 6.25 12.33
C ILE A 222 -16.75 5.58 13.59
N LEU A 223 -16.70 6.34 14.67
CA LEU A 223 -16.41 5.86 16.02
C LEU A 223 -17.73 5.73 16.79
N GLY A 224 -17.70 5.03 17.90
CA GLY A 224 -18.87 4.93 18.77
C GLY A 224 -18.48 4.45 20.16
N PRO A 225 -19.25 4.83 21.18
CA PRO A 225 -18.90 4.53 22.58
C PRO A 225 -18.84 3.02 22.88
N THR A 226 -19.55 2.21 22.12
CA THR A 226 -19.56 0.74 22.26
C THR A 226 -18.58 0.05 21.33
N ALA A 227 -18.38 0.56 20.10
CA ALA A 227 -17.54 -0.06 19.07
C ALA A 227 -16.05 0.31 19.19
N THR A 228 -15.76 1.53 19.69
CA THR A 228 -14.38 2.07 19.77
C THR A 228 -14.15 2.84 21.09
N PRO A 229 -14.47 2.25 22.25
CA PRO A 229 -14.54 3.00 23.51
C PRO A 229 -13.17 3.49 23.99
N ARG A 230 -12.11 2.74 23.72
CA ARG A 230 -10.73 3.13 24.10
C ARG A 230 -10.21 4.22 23.18
N SER A 231 -10.51 4.15 21.88
CA SER A 231 -10.16 5.18 20.90
C SER A 231 -10.79 6.52 21.24
N VAL A 232 -12.09 6.56 21.49
CA VAL A 232 -12.82 7.79 21.84
C VAL A 232 -12.25 8.41 23.12
N ARG A 233 -12.12 7.62 24.20
CA ARG A 233 -11.53 8.11 25.45
C ARG A 233 -10.10 8.59 25.28
N GLY A 234 -9.28 7.87 24.49
CA GLY A 234 -7.90 8.24 24.23
C GLY A 234 -7.76 9.55 23.44
N LEU A 235 -8.62 9.78 22.45
CA LEU A 235 -8.64 11.03 21.68
C LEU A 235 -9.06 12.22 22.55
N HIS A 236 -10.09 12.05 23.42
CA HIS A 236 -10.45 13.08 24.40
C HIS A 236 -9.29 13.39 25.36
N ALA A 237 -8.59 12.35 25.86
CA ALA A 237 -7.45 12.54 26.75
C ALA A 237 -6.29 13.25 26.03
N ALA A 238 -5.96 12.85 24.81
CA ALA A 238 -4.92 13.48 24.00
C ALA A 238 -5.23 14.96 23.70
N ARG A 239 -6.51 15.27 23.41
CA ARG A 239 -6.97 16.66 23.20
C ARG A 239 -6.79 17.51 24.47
N ARG A 240 -7.19 16.99 25.64
CA ARG A 240 -7.00 17.68 26.92
C ARG A 240 -5.54 17.90 27.28
N ALA A 241 -4.67 16.94 26.96
CA ALA A 241 -3.23 17.04 27.25
C ALA A 241 -2.52 18.16 26.46
N ARG A 242 -3.15 18.69 25.40
CA ARG A 242 -2.64 19.87 24.66
C ARG A 242 -2.84 21.21 25.39
N GLY A 243 -3.48 21.21 26.54
CA GLY A 243 -3.75 22.39 27.35
C GLY A 243 -5.16 22.97 27.11
N ARG A 244 -5.37 24.22 27.61
CA ARG A 244 -6.69 24.89 27.55
C ARG A 244 -7.10 25.32 26.12
N ALA A 245 -6.14 25.57 25.26
CA ALA A 245 -6.40 25.93 23.87
C ALA A 245 -6.82 24.70 23.05
N VAL A 246 -7.86 24.86 22.23
CA VAL A 246 -8.23 23.83 21.23
C VAL A 246 -7.08 23.76 20.23
N PRO A 247 -6.49 22.57 19.97
CA PRO A 247 -5.42 22.45 18.98
C PRO A 247 -5.87 22.96 17.61
N ALA A 248 -4.97 23.62 16.88
CA ALA A 248 -5.30 24.12 15.55
C ALA A 248 -5.64 22.96 14.60
N ALA A 249 -6.61 23.18 13.71
CA ALA A 249 -7.15 22.14 12.83
C ALA A 249 -6.07 21.46 11.96
N HIS A 250 -4.99 22.19 11.64
CA HIS A 250 -3.89 21.68 10.82
C HIS A 250 -2.83 20.88 11.61
N GLU A 251 -2.85 20.99 12.96
CA GLU A 251 -1.89 20.27 13.79
C GLU A 251 -2.12 18.77 13.78
N VAL A 252 -1.01 18.00 13.71
CA VAL A 252 -1.08 16.54 13.77
C VAL A 252 -1.44 16.06 15.18
N VAL A 253 -2.21 14.98 15.24
CA VAL A 253 -2.64 14.39 16.52
C VAL A 253 -1.47 13.75 17.25
N PHE A 254 -0.58 13.05 16.53
CA PHE A 254 0.49 12.25 17.11
C PHE A 254 1.86 12.88 16.92
N LEU A 255 2.38 13.46 18.01
CA LEU A 255 3.72 14.02 18.07
C LEU A 255 4.67 13.09 18.83
N SER A 256 5.91 13.03 18.35
CA SER A 256 7.04 12.44 19.06
C SER A 256 7.47 13.33 20.24
N ASN A 257 8.36 12.83 21.08
CA ASN A 257 8.96 13.61 22.17
C ASN A 257 9.74 14.84 21.67
N ARG A 258 10.08 14.89 20.37
CA ARG A 258 10.75 16.05 19.74
C ARG A 258 9.76 17.06 19.16
N GLY A 259 8.45 16.90 19.39
CA GLY A 259 7.41 17.78 18.84
C GLY A 259 7.14 17.62 17.34
N THR A 260 7.76 16.65 16.68
CA THR A 260 7.53 16.33 15.27
C THR A 260 6.51 15.20 15.13
N ARG A 261 5.91 15.06 13.96
CA ARG A 261 5.03 13.92 13.66
C ARG A 261 5.74 12.58 13.93
N VAL A 262 5.05 11.64 14.57
CA VAL A 262 5.57 10.28 14.80
C VAL A 262 5.88 9.62 13.45
N SER A 263 7.09 9.06 13.32
CA SER A 263 7.51 8.35 12.11
C SER A 263 6.95 6.92 12.05
N TYR A 264 6.87 6.37 10.85
CA TYR A 264 6.48 4.98 10.65
C TYR A 264 7.47 4.00 11.29
N ASP A 265 8.77 4.31 11.23
CA ASP A 265 9.83 3.50 11.83
C ASP A 265 9.71 3.46 13.35
N ALA A 266 9.35 4.59 13.98
CA ALA A 266 9.11 4.65 15.42
C ALA A 266 7.92 3.77 15.83
N VAL A 267 6.87 3.72 15.01
CA VAL A 267 5.73 2.81 15.23
C VAL A 267 6.18 1.35 15.13
N HIS A 268 6.98 0.99 14.12
CA HIS A 268 7.51 -0.37 13.98
C HIS A 268 8.43 -0.77 15.13
N TYR A 269 9.28 0.14 15.57
CA TYR A 269 10.14 -0.10 16.73
C TYR A 269 9.32 -0.37 18.00
N GLN A 270 8.31 0.47 18.28
CA GLN A 270 7.45 0.26 19.44
C GLN A 270 6.59 -0.99 19.32
N TRP A 271 6.18 -1.34 18.09
CA TRP A 271 5.47 -2.58 17.83
C TRP A 271 6.30 -3.81 18.19
N ALA A 272 7.58 -3.82 17.80
CA ALA A 272 8.49 -4.91 18.15
C ALA A 272 8.59 -5.08 19.67
N ARG A 273 8.70 -3.98 20.42
CA ARG A 273 8.71 -4.01 21.89
C ARG A 273 7.40 -4.53 22.48
N LEU A 274 6.26 -4.17 21.88
CA LEU A 274 4.96 -4.69 22.30
C LEU A 274 4.83 -6.19 22.08
N CYS A 275 5.24 -6.69 20.92
CA CYS A 275 5.23 -8.11 20.63
C CYS A 275 6.17 -8.87 21.58
N GLN A 276 7.33 -8.31 21.91
CA GLN A 276 8.25 -8.90 22.89
C GLN A 276 7.60 -8.95 24.28
N ALA A 277 6.97 -7.87 24.74
CA ALA A 277 6.30 -7.83 26.05
C ALA A 277 5.09 -8.79 26.11
N ALA A 278 4.43 -9.04 24.99
CA ALA A 278 3.30 -9.97 24.87
C ALA A 278 3.74 -11.43 24.65
N GLY A 279 5.06 -11.73 24.54
CA GLY A 279 5.55 -13.07 24.20
C GLY A 279 5.24 -13.50 22.75
N LEU A 280 4.93 -12.55 21.86
CA LEU A 280 4.55 -12.78 20.46
C LEU A 280 5.73 -12.58 19.51
N VAL A 281 6.81 -13.28 19.78
CA VAL A 281 8.05 -13.30 18.97
C VAL A 281 8.36 -14.69 18.46
N ASP A 282 9.14 -14.77 17.39
CA ASP A 282 9.69 -16.01 16.87
C ASP A 282 10.97 -16.43 17.62
N GLU A 283 11.58 -17.53 17.22
CA GLU A 283 12.82 -18.07 17.82
C GLU A 283 14.00 -17.10 17.70
N ALA A 284 14.00 -16.22 16.72
CA ALA A 284 15.01 -15.18 16.52
C ALA A 284 14.71 -13.89 17.30
N GLY A 285 13.62 -13.85 18.08
CA GLY A 285 13.17 -12.65 18.80
C GLY A 285 12.49 -11.60 17.93
N ALA A 286 12.18 -11.90 16.67
CA ALA A 286 11.46 -10.99 15.78
C ALA A 286 9.94 -11.07 16.01
N PRO A 287 9.19 -9.96 15.82
CA PRO A 287 7.75 -9.96 15.98
C PRO A 287 7.06 -10.97 15.06
N ARG A 288 6.26 -11.87 15.61
CA ARG A 288 5.43 -12.82 14.83
C ARG A 288 4.37 -12.12 14.00
N TYR A 289 3.99 -10.93 14.41
CA TYR A 289 2.94 -10.12 13.79
C TYR A 289 3.43 -8.74 13.42
N THR A 290 2.81 -8.15 12.41
CA THR A 290 3.03 -6.76 12.00
C THR A 290 1.86 -5.87 12.45
N PRO A 291 2.02 -4.54 12.59
CA PRO A 291 0.90 -3.64 12.90
C PRO A 291 -0.26 -3.77 11.93
N HIS A 292 0.00 -4.15 10.67
CA HIS A 292 -1.04 -4.31 9.66
C HIS A 292 -1.98 -5.50 9.96
N GLN A 293 -1.51 -6.49 10.73
CA GLN A 293 -2.35 -7.62 11.13
C GLN A 293 -3.44 -7.24 12.12
N LEU A 294 -3.31 -6.14 12.87
CA LEU A 294 -4.42 -5.57 13.64
C LEU A 294 -5.62 -5.24 12.75
N ARG A 295 -5.34 -4.69 11.56
CA ARG A 295 -6.36 -4.42 10.56
C ARG A 295 -6.97 -5.69 9.98
N HIS A 296 -6.15 -6.71 9.72
CA HIS A 296 -6.65 -8.02 9.29
C HIS A 296 -7.53 -8.66 10.35
N THR A 297 -7.13 -8.60 11.62
CA THR A 297 -7.90 -9.10 12.75
C THR A 297 -9.24 -8.39 12.84
N ARG A 298 -9.26 -7.03 12.78
CA ARG A 298 -10.51 -6.27 12.79
C ARG A 298 -11.44 -6.62 11.64
N GLY A 299 -10.89 -6.81 10.44
CA GLY A 299 -11.65 -7.24 9.27
C GLY A 299 -12.30 -8.61 9.47
N SER A 300 -11.55 -9.57 10.00
CA SER A 300 -12.06 -10.92 10.30
C SER A 300 -13.11 -10.89 11.41
N GLU A 301 -12.94 -10.08 12.45
CA GLU A 301 -13.92 -9.92 13.53
C GLU A 301 -15.25 -9.38 13.01
N LEU A 302 -15.23 -8.37 12.14
CA LEU A 302 -16.47 -7.81 11.55
C LEU A 302 -17.26 -8.87 10.78
N ILE A 303 -16.57 -9.68 9.98
CA ILE A 303 -17.22 -10.76 9.23
C ILE A 303 -17.68 -11.88 10.18
N ALA A 304 -16.88 -12.24 11.19
CA ALA A 304 -17.25 -13.24 12.21
C ALA A 304 -18.48 -12.85 13.01
N GLN A 305 -18.70 -11.54 13.22
CA GLN A 305 -19.89 -10.99 13.86
C GLN A 305 -21.12 -10.96 12.93
N GLY A 306 -21.06 -11.57 11.75
CA GLY A 306 -22.16 -11.60 10.80
C GLY A 306 -22.38 -10.29 10.03
N GLN A 307 -21.45 -9.34 10.12
CA GLN A 307 -21.58 -8.10 9.36
C GLN A 307 -21.44 -8.37 7.86
N ARG A 308 -22.28 -7.72 7.05
CA ARG A 308 -22.21 -7.82 5.60
C ARG A 308 -20.84 -7.38 5.10
N VAL A 309 -20.34 -8.03 4.04
CA VAL A 309 -19.00 -7.76 3.46
C VAL A 309 -18.86 -6.30 3.05
N GLU A 310 -19.95 -5.64 2.58
CA GLU A 310 -19.96 -4.24 2.20
C GLU A 310 -19.73 -3.31 3.41
N ILE A 311 -20.24 -3.68 4.59
CA ILE A 311 -19.98 -2.94 5.82
C ILE A 311 -18.51 -3.07 6.20
N GLY A 312 -17.96 -4.28 6.17
CA GLY A 312 -16.53 -4.51 6.37
C GLY A 312 -15.66 -3.72 5.38
N GLN A 313 -16.05 -3.69 4.10
CA GLN A 313 -15.40 -2.89 3.07
C GLN A 313 -15.41 -1.41 3.42
N ARG A 314 -16.54 -0.87 3.83
CA ARG A 314 -16.70 0.56 4.18
C ARG A 314 -15.90 0.93 5.43
N VAL A 315 -15.97 0.12 6.49
CA VAL A 315 -15.21 0.34 7.74
C VAL A 315 -13.70 0.32 7.47
N LEU A 316 -13.23 -0.67 6.74
CA LEU A 316 -11.80 -0.79 6.41
C LEU A 316 -11.38 0.19 5.30
N GLY A 317 -12.29 0.70 4.49
CA GLY A 317 -11.99 1.56 3.34
C GLY A 317 -11.23 0.80 2.25
N HIS A 318 -11.72 -0.38 1.87
CA HIS A 318 -11.23 -1.11 0.72
C HIS A 318 -11.92 -0.60 -0.55
N ARG A 319 -11.15 -0.16 -1.55
CA ARG A 319 -11.70 0.22 -2.85
C ARG A 319 -12.24 -0.98 -3.62
N ASP A 320 -11.53 -2.12 -3.52
CA ASP A 320 -11.89 -3.36 -4.17
C ASP A 320 -12.49 -4.33 -3.13
N ILE A 321 -13.74 -4.72 -3.33
CA ILE A 321 -14.46 -5.66 -2.48
C ILE A 321 -13.72 -7.00 -2.35
N ARG A 322 -12.95 -7.38 -3.38
CA ARG A 322 -12.13 -8.59 -3.34
C ARG A 322 -11.15 -8.62 -2.18
N SER A 323 -10.70 -7.45 -1.71
CA SER A 323 -9.85 -7.35 -0.51
C SER A 323 -10.60 -7.70 0.77
N THR A 324 -11.91 -7.48 0.81
CA THR A 324 -12.77 -7.82 1.96
C THR A 324 -13.29 -9.26 1.86
N LEU A 325 -13.57 -9.74 0.65
CA LEU A 325 -13.95 -11.14 0.41
C LEU A 325 -12.90 -12.13 0.92
N GLY A 326 -11.61 -11.77 0.86
CA GLY A 326 -10.55 -12.60 1.44
C GLY A 326 -10.72 -12.89 2.95
N TYR A 327 -11.44 -12.06 3.69
CA TYR A 327 -11.78 -12.34 5.09
C TYR A 327 -12.94 -13.34 5.22
N ALA A 328 -13.89 -13.32 4.28
CA ALA A 328 -15.00 -14.27 4.26
C ALA A 328 -14.50 -15.69 3.90
N GLU A 329 -13.51 -15.83 3.04
CA GLU A 329 -12.88 -17.11 2.69
C GLU A 329 -12.22 -17.83 3.89
N LEU A 330 -12.03 -17.14 5.02
CA LEU A 330 -11.40 -17.70 6.23
C LEU A 330 -12.40 -18.30 7.22
N GLN A 331 -13.70 -18.31 6.92
CA GLN A 331 -14.77 -18.57 7.89
C GLN A 331 -15.54 -19.87 7.62
N ASP A 332 -14.85 -21.01 7.61
CA ASP A 332 -15.48 -22.34 7.46
C ASP A 332 -16.56 -22.62 8.52
N ALA A 333 -16.42 -22.08 9.74
CA ALA A 333 -17.41 -22.23 10.80
C ALA A 333 -18.75 -21.55 10.47
N GLN A 334 -18.72 -20.37 9.83
CA GLN A 334 -19.94 -19.68 9.39
C GLN A 334 -20.61 -20.41 8.23
N VAL A 335 -19.82 -20.99 7.32
CA VAL A 335 -20.34 -21.82 6.23
C VAL A 335 -21.06 -23.04 6.80
N ARG A 336 -20.48 -23.72 7.78
CA ARG A 336 -21.11 -24.84 8.47
C ARG A 336 -22.40 -24.46 9.17
N ALA A 337 -22.39 -23.38 9.97
CA ALA A 337 -23.58 -22.89 10.67
C ALA A 337 -24.69 -22.48 9.70
N ALA A 338 -24.36 -21.87 8.56
CA ALA A 338 -25.33 -21.53 7.52
C ALA A 338 -25.94 -22.79 6.88
N LEU A 339 -25.13 -23.81 6.60
CA LEU A 339 -25.60 -25.07 6.06
C LEU A 339 -26.48 -25.84 7.05
N GLU A 340 -26.16 -25.82 8.34
CA GLU A 340 -26.98 -26.42 9.41
C GLU A 340 -28.35 -25.74 9.53
N GLY A 341 -28.38 -24.39 9.38
CA GLY A 341 -29.63 -23.60 9.45
C GLY A 341 -30.48 -23.68 8.17
N THR A 342 -29.90 -24.11 7.04
CA THR A 342 -30.58 -24.17 5.74
C THR A 342 -30.62 -25.56 5.14
N ALA A 343 -30.47 -26.60 5.98
CA ALA A 343 -30.59 -27.98 5.51
C ALA A 343 -31.92 -28.18 4.76
N PRO A 344 -31.90 -28.62 3.49
CA PRO A 344 -33.13 -28.83 2.74
C PRO A 344 -33.94 -29.92 3.47
N ARG A 345 -35.18 -29.59 3.82
CA ARG A 345 -36.11 -30.56 4.34
C ARG A 345 -36.61 -31.43 3.18
N TRP A 346 -35.98 -32.56 3.03
CA TRP A 346 -36.47 -33.58 2.14
C TRP A 346 -37.58 -34.32 2.91
N ASP A 347 -38.85 -34.05 2.56
CA ASP A 347 -39.92 -34.93 2.93
C ASP A 347 -39.72 -36.23 2.15
N VAL A 348 -39.03 -37.16 2.75
CA VAL A 348 -39.02 -38.54 2.26
C VAL A 348 -40.43 -39.09 2.51
N PRO A 349 -41.23 -39.39 1.44
CA PRO A 349 -42.51 -40.02 1.67
C PRO A 349 -42.24 -41.31 2.45
N SER A 350 -42.82 -41.47 3.65
CA SER A 350 -42.76 -42.69 4.39
C SER A 350 -43.37 -43.79 3.52
N GLN A 351 -42.55 -44.70 3.08
CA GLN A 351 -43.04 -45.95 2.46
C GLN A 351 -43.84 -46.69 3.54
N ARG A 352 -45.17 -46.45 3.55
CA ARG A 352 -46.06 -47.31 4.24
C ARG A 352 -46.00 -48.65 3.49
N GLY A 353 -45.38 -49.62 4.10
CA GLY A 353 -45.44 -51.00 3.67
C GLY A 353 -46.88 -51.45 3.50
N PRO A 354 -47.19 -52.42 2.62
CA PRO A 354 -48.53 -52.93 2.40
C PRO A 354 -49.08 -53.48 3.69
N ALA A 355 -50.29 -53.00 4.05
CA ALA A 355 -51.06 -53.57 5.14
C ALA A 355 -51.33 -55.08 4.81
N ASN A 356 -50.74 -55.96 5.61
CA ASN A 356 -51.11 -57.35 5.56
C ASN A 356 -52.59 -57.46 5.99
N GLY A 357 -53.45 -57.76 5.03
CA GLY A 357 -54.81 -58.13 5.31
C GLY A 357 -54.81 -59.58 5.83
N GLU A 358 -55.25 -59.68 7.04
CA GLU A 358 -55.74 -60.99 7.60
C GLU A 358 -57.22 -61.15 7.30
N THR A 359 -57.57 -62.28 6.70
CA THR A 359 -58.84 -62.98 6.88
C THR A 359 -58.56 -64.34 7.34
#